data_031bf23d50b20879066db810eaf24712
#
_entry.id   031bf23d50b20879066db810eaf24712
#
_cell.length_a   1.000
_cell.length_b   1.000
_cell.length_c   1.000
_cell.angle_alpha   90.00
_cell.angle_beta   90.00
_cell.angle_gamma   90.00
#
_symmetry.space_group_name_H-M   'P 1'
#
loop_
_entity.id
_entity.type
_entity.pdbx_description
1 polymer ?
#
loop_
_entity_poly.entity_id
_entity_poly.type
_entity_poly.pdbx_seq_one_letter_code
_entity_poly.pdbx_strand_id
1 'polypeptide(L)'
;TPVKTAYWNHTPMLLVTPQAANKTMGQGGFQEVEQMNLFKDMVCYQEEVRDASRMAEVLNRVILKAKRGSAPAQINVPRDFWTQVVDIELPSIIEFERPAGGASAISEAAELLSNAKFPVILSGAGVVLADAIEDCKNIAEKLDAPVACGYQHNDSFPGKHPLAVGPLGYNGSKAA
;
A
#
# COMPACT_ATOMS: atom_id res chain seq x y z
N THR A 1 -6.34 -13.25 -7.72
CA THR A 1 -6.81 -12.96 -6.35
C THR A 1 -5.77 -12.17 -5.54
N PRO A 2 -4.49 -12.56 -5.37
CA PRO A 2 -3.56 -11.85 -4.47
C PRO A 2 -3.37 -10.36 -4.78
N VAL A 3 -3.27 -10.01 -6.07
CA VAL A 3 -3.11 -8.60 -6.50
C VAL A 3 -4.31 -7.75 -6.09
N LYS A 4 -5.53 -8.28 -6.27
CA LYS A 4 -6.76 -7.56 -5.89
C LYS A 4 -6.87 -7.43 -4.37
N THR A 5 -6.47 -8.45 -3.62
CA THR A 5 -6.40 -8.39 -2.16
C THR A 5 -5.43 -7.30 -1.70
N ALA A 6 -4.22 -7.25 -2.26
CA ALA A 6 -3.26 -6.20 -1.97
C ALA A 6 -3.78 -4.80 -2.32
N TYR A 7 -4.51 -4.67 -3.43
CA TYR A 7 -5.16 -3.41 -3.82
C TYR A 7 -6.19 -2.94 -2.77
N TRP A 8 -7.08 -3.85 -2.32
CA TRP A 8 -8.07 -3.56 -1.30
C TRP A 8 -7.49 -3.25 0.08
N ASN A 9 -6.34 -3.85 0.40
CA ASN A 9 -5.65 -3.64 1.68
C ASN A 9 -4.66 -2.47 1.64
N HIS A 10 -4.63 -1.69 0.57
CA HIS A 10 -3.68 -0.58 0.40
C HIS A 10 -2.22 -1.01 0.59
N THR A 11 -1.90 -2.24 0.16
CA THR A 11 -0.56 -2.81 0.30
C THR A 11 0.28 -2.51 -0.94
N PRO A 12 1.39 -1.78 -0.82
CA PRO A 12 2.34 -1.62 -1.91
C PRO A 12 2.88 -2.98 -2.34
N MET A 13 2.70 -3.34 -3.60
CA MET A 13 3.18 -4.59 -4.17
C MET A 13 3.73 -4.35 -5.57
N LEU A 14 4.88 -4.92 -5.87
CA LEU A 14 5.41 -4.97 -7.23
C LEU A 14 4.94 -6.25 -7.91
N LEU A 15 4.16 -6.10 -8.98
CA LEU A 15 3.77 -7.19 -9.86
C LEU A 15 4.68 -7.19 -11.08
N VAL A 16 5.51 -8.22 -11.22
CA VAL A 16 6.37 -8.42 -12.39
C VAL A 16 5.74 -9.48 -13.28
N THR A 17 5.39 -9.09 -14.50
CA THR A 17 4.78 -9.99 -15.48
C THR A 17 5.66 -10.12 -16.72
N PRO A 18 5.91 -11.35 -17.21
CA PRO A 18 6.60 -11.53 -18.48
C PRO A 18 5.64 -11.26 -19.64
N GLN A 19 6.17 -10.81 -20.77
CA GLN A 19 5.43 -10.66 -22.02
C GLN A 19 6.11 -11.48 -23.13
N ALA A 20 5.38 -11.78 -24.19
CA ALA A 20 5.97 -12.31 -25.41
C ALA A 20 7.15 -11.45 -25.87
N ALA A 21 8.09 -12.06 -26.59
CA ALA A 21 9.26 -11.32 -27.08
C ALA A 21 8.84 -10.16 -27.99
N ASN A 22 9.47 -9.02 -27.81
CA ASN A 22 9.15 -7.80 -28.57
C ASN A 22 9.25 -8.03 -30.10
N LYS A 23 10.19 -8.90 -30.52
CA LYS A 23 10.40 -9.25 -31.92
C LYS A 23 9.25 -10.04 -32.56
N THR A 24 8.42 -10.72 -31.75
CA THR A 24 7.35 -11.61 -32.23
C THR A 24 5.96 -11.18 -31.74
N MET A 25 5.87 -10.03 -31.12
CA MET A 25 4.59 -9.46 -30.66
C MET A 25 3.61 -9.32 -31.85
N GLY A 26 2.37 -9.76 -31.65
CA GLY A 26 1.32 -9.73 -32.68
C GLY A 26 1.34 -10.93 -33.65
N GLN A 27 2.24 -11.88 -33.47
CA GLN A 27 2.33 -13.08 -34.33
C GLN A 27 1.62 -14.32 -33.75
N GLY A 28 0.86 -14.16 -32.64
CA GLY A 28 0.17 -15.27 -31.98
C GLY A 28 1.13 -16.20 -31.26
N GLY A 29 2.18 -15.66 -30.65
CA GLY A 29 3.17 -16.41 -29.88
C GLY A 29 2.56 -17.12 -28.67
N PHE A 30 3.21 -18.18 -28.19
CA PHE A 30 2.79 -18.89 -26.98
C PHE A 30 2.74 -17.94 -25.77
N GLN A 31 1.60 -17.90 -25.07
CA GLN A 31 1.32 -17.03 -23.93
C GLN A 31 1.37 -15.52 -24.23
N GLU A 32 1.20 -15.12 -25.46
CA GLU A 32 0.97 -13.71 -25.80
C GLU A 32 -0.44 -13.31 -25.36
N VAL A 33 -0.55 -12.42 -24.39
CA VAL A 33 -1.82 -11.91 -23.86
C VAL A 33 -1.70 -10.43 -23.51
N GLU A 34 -2.84 -9.73 -23.56
CA GLU A 34 -2.97 -8.33 -23.17
C GLU A 34 -2.92 -8.15 -21.65
N GLN A 35 -1.74 -8.35 -21.05
CA GLN A 35 -1.58 -8.36 -19.60
C GLN A 35 -1.86 -6.99 -18.95
N MET A 36 -1.60 -5.89 -19.64
CA MET A 36 -1.89 -4.56 -19.13
C MET A 36 -3.40 -4.37 -18.91
N ASN A 37 -4.23 -4.84 -19.82
CA ASN A 37 -5.69 -4.81 -19.67
C ASN A 37 -6.18 -5.75 -18.57
N LEU A 38 -5.52 -6.91 -18.40
CA LEU A 38 -5.90 -7.89 -17.38
C LEU A 38 -5.79 -7.35 -15.96
N PHE A 39 -4.78 -6.53 -15.68
CA PHE A 39 -4.53 -6.02 -14.32
C PHE A 39 -4.96 -4.58 -14.09
N LYS A 40 -5.52 -3.91 -15.11
CA LYS A 40 -5.87 -2.48 -15.08
C LYS A 40 -6.65 -2.05 -13.83
N ASP A 41 -7.63 -2.85 -13.40
CA ASP A 41 -8.50 -2.53 -12.27
C ASP A 41 -7.94 -3.04 -10.91
N MET A 42 -6.72 -3.57 -10.91
CA MET A 42 -6.12 -4.20 -9.74
C MET A 42 -4.80 -3.56 -9.31
N VAL A 43 -4.34 -2.55 -10.04
CA VAL A 43 -3.08 -1.86 -9.78
C VAL A 43 -3.25 -0.35 -9.93
N CYS A 44 -2.45 0.43 -9.21
CA CYS A 44 -2.49 1.90 -9.29
C CYS A 44 -1.64 2.46 -10.43
N TYR A 45 -0.71 1.66 -10.97
CA TYR A 45 0.17 2.04 -12.06
C TYR A 45 0.64 0.83 -12.84
N GLN A 46 0.83 0.99 -14.12
CA GLN A 46 1.33 -0.06 -15.01
C GLN A 46 2.32 0.53 -16.01
N GLU A 47 3.42 -0.18 -16.26
CA GLU A 47 4.35 0.19 -17.33
C GLU A 47 4.98 -1.05 -17.95
N GLU A 48 5.10 -1.05 -19.28
CA GLU A 48 5.83 -2.06 -20.03
C GLU A 48 7.22 -1.53 -20.39
N VAL A 49 8.23 -2.36 -20.17
CA VAL A 49 9.60 -2.04 -20.58
C VAL A 49 9.70 -2.19 -22.09
N ARG A 50 10.11 -1.12 -22.77
CA ARG A 50 10.23 -1.08 -24.24
C ARG A 50 11.67 -1.10 -24.74
N ASP A 51 12.62 -0.96 -23.81
CA ASP A 51 14.05 -1.01 -24.08
C ASP A 51 14.75 -1.55 -22.83
N ALA A 52 15.63 -2.54 -23.02
CA ALA A 52 16.33 -3.18 -21.91
C ALA A 52 17.23 -2.21 -21.12
N SER A 53 17.80 -1.21 -21.78
CA SER A 53 18.61 -0.17 -21.12
C SER A 53 17.81 0.71 -20.14
N ARG A 54 16.48 0.74 -20.28
CA ARG A 54 15.60 1.52 -19.40
C ARG A 54 15.00 0.69 -18.25
N MET A 55 15.41 -0.56 -18.11
CA MET A 55 14.86 -1.47 -17.10
C MET A 55 14.92 -0.87 -15.69
N ALA A 56 16.07 -0.36 -15.27
CA ALA A 56 16.25 0.19 -13.93
C ALA A 56 15.40 1.46 -13.70
N GLU A 57 15.32 2.34 -14.68
CA GLU A 57 14.47 3.54 -14.65
C GLU A 57 12.99 3.19 -14.48
N VAL A 58 12.48 2.27 -15.33
CA VAL A 58 11.08 1.85 -15.30
C VAL A 58 10.75 1.15 -14.00
N LEU A 59 11.60 0.21 -13.56
CA LEU A 59 11.41 -0.52 -12.31
C LEU A 59 11.36 0.43 -11.11
N ASN A 60 12.29 1.39 -11.03
CA ASN A 60 12.29 2.39 -9.97
C ASN A 60 10.99 3.21 -9.98
N ARG A 61 10.54 3.68 -11.14
CA ARG A 61 9.28 4.42 -11.28
C ARG A 61 8.08 3.61 -10.82
N VAL A 62 7.97 2.34 -11.22
CA VAL A 62 6.89 1.44 -10.81
C VAL A 62 6.87 1.23 -9.30
N ILE A 63 8.05 0.98 -8.68
CA ILE A 63 8.17 0.84 -7.23
C ILE A 63 7.74 2.13 -6.51
N LEU A 64 8.20 3.29 -6.98
CA LEU A 64 7.83 4.58 -6.39
C LEU A 64 6.32 4.84 -6.48
N LYS A 65 5.69 4.48 -7.61
CA LYS A 65 4.24 4.60 -7.78
C LYS A 65 3.47 3.67 -6.84
N ALA A 66 3.91 2.42 -6.65
CA ALA A 66 3.31 1.50 -5.69
C ALA A 66 3.39 2.05 -4.26
N LYS A 67 4.56 2.53 -3.85
CA LYS A 67 4.77 3.10 -2.49
C LYS A 67 3.94 4.36 -2.25
N ARG A 68 3.91 5.30 -3.21
CA ARG A 68 3.12 6.54 -3.10
C ARG A 68 1.61 6.31 -3.16
N GLY A 69 1.18 5.36 -3.97
CA GLY A 69 -0.22 5.01 -4.14
C GLY A 69 -0.75 4.07 -3.06
N SER A 70 0.12 3.53 -2.19
CA SER A 70 -0.23 2.46 -1.24
C SER A 70 -1.08 1.38 -1.91
N ALA A 71 -0.60 0.88 -3.06
CA ALA A 71 -1.33 -0.10 -3.88
C ALA A 71 -0.36 -0.86 -4.79
N PRO A 72 -0.76 -2.02 -5.35
CA PRO A 72 0.04 -2.73 -6.34
C PRO A 72 0.35 -1.88 -7.56
N ALA A 73 1.54 -2.05 -8.12
CA ALA A 73 1.90 -1.54 -9.44
C ALA A 73 2.57 -2.64 -10.27
N GLN A 74 2.36 -2.62 -11.58
CA GLN A 74 2.80 -3.65 -12.50
C GLN A 74 3.94 -3.15 -13.40
N ILE A 75 4.98 -3.96 -13.52
CA ILE A 75 5.96 -3.87 -14.59
C ILE A 75 5.79 -5.09 -15.51
N ASN A 76 5.60 -4.84 -16.80
CA ASN A 76 5.52 -5.87 -17.82
C ASN A 76 6.82 -5.91 -18.62
N VAL A 77 7.45 -7.09 -18.72
CA VAL A 77 8.80 -7.23 -19.28
C VAL A 77 8.81 -8.24 -20.43
N PRO A 78 9.04 -7.79 -21.68
CA PRO A 78 9.26 -8.70 -22.80
C PRO A 78 10.39 -9.69 -22.53
N ARG A 79 10.15 -10.97 -22.85
CA ARG A 79 11.06 -12.05 -22.48
C ARG A 79 12.46 -11.95 -23.13
N ASP A 80 12.56 -11.30 -24.27
CA ASP A 80 13.83 -11.09 -24.98
C ASP A 80 14.75 -10.06 -24.28
N PHE A 81 14.24 -9.30 -23.30
CA PHE A 81 15.03 -8.40 -22.47
C PHE A 81 15.71 -9.09 -21.28
N TRP A 82 15.19 -10.23 -20.83
CA TRP A 82 15.75 -10.95 -19.68
C TRP A 82 17.16 -11.52 -19.90
N THR A 83 17.57 -11.70 -21.15
CA THR A 83 18.87 -12.24 -21.52
C THR A 83 19.82 -11.20 -22.11
N GLN A 84 19.40 -9.96 -22.20
CA GLN A 84 20.25 -8.88 -22.70
C GLN A 84 21.18 -8.39 -21.59
N VAL A 85 22.45 -8.22 -21.96
CA VAL A 85 23.44 -7.55 -21.12
C VAL A 85 23.42 -6.07 -21.48
N VAL A 86 23.17 -5.23 -20.49
CA VAL A 86 23.08 -3.78 -20.66
C VAL A 86 23.96 -3.08 -19.63
N ASP A 87 24.55 -1.96 -20.02
CA ASP A 87 25.26 -1.09 -19.11
C ASP A 87 24.30 0.02 -18.67
N ILE A 88 23.92 -0.01 -17.39
CA ILE A 88 22.95 0.91 -16.82
C ILE A 88 23.40 1.45 -15.47
N GLU A 89 23.15 2.71 -15.25
CA GLU A 89 23.27 3.32 -13.93
C GLU A 89 22.03 2.97 -13.08
N LEU A 90 22.25 2.47 -11.87
CA LEU A 90 21.15 2.19 -10.95
C LEU A 90 20.71 3.50 -10.29
N PRO A 91 19.39 3.80 -10.32
CA PRO A 91 18.87 4.99 -9.65
C PRO A 91 19.08 4.91 -8.14
N SER A 92 19.36 6.05 -7.52
CA SER A 92 19.45 6.14 -6.06
C SER A 92 18.11 5.83 -5.39
N ILE A 93 18.18 5.29 -4.17
CA ILE A 93 17.00 5.03 -3.35
C ILE A 93 16.39 6.38 -2.95
N ILE A 94 15.09 6.55 -3.23
CA ILE A 94 14.33 7.71 -2.78
C ILE A 94 13.55 7.30 -1.54
N GLU A 95 13.88 7.90 -0.41
CA GLU A 95 13.10 7.82 0.81
C GLU A 95 11.97 8.85 0.76
N PHE A 96 10.79 8.46 1.19
CA PHE A 96 9.65 9.37 1.30
C PHE A 96 9.46 9.76 2.76
N GLU A 97 9.63 11.04 3.03
CA GLU A 97 9.13 11.60 4.28
C GLU A 97 7.60 11.61 4.26
N ARG A 98 7.00 11.16 5.35
CA ARG A 98 5.55 11.25 5.53
C ARG A 98 5.21 12.65 6.00
N PRO A 99 4.25 13.34 5.34
CA PRO A 99 3.86 14.68 5.78
C PRO A 99 3.16 14.59 7.15
N ALA A 100 3.54 15.49 8.04
CA ALA A 100 2.97 15.55 9.40
C ALA A 100 1.52 16.07 9.46
N GLY A 101 0.95 16.48 8.33
CA GLY A 101 -0.34 17.19 8.29
C GLY A 101 -0.20 18.69 8.54
N GLY A 102 -1.27 19.45 8.30
CA GLY A 102 -1.30 20.89 8.54
C GLY A 102 -1.43 21.21 10.02
N ALA A 103 -0.61 22.14 10.54
CA ALA A 103 -0.61 22.51 11.96
C ALA A 103 -1.99 22.97 12.47
N SER A 104 -2.75 23.73 11.65
CA SER A 104 -4.12 24.17 12.00
C SER A 104 -5.07 22.98 12.16
N ALA A 105 -5.04 22.01 11.22
CA ALA A 105 -5.90 20.83 11.29
C ALA A 105 -5.58 19.94 12.50
N ILE A 106 -4.30 19.83 12.87
CA ILE A 106 -3.87 19.12 14.07
C ILE A 106 -4.40 19.83 15.34
N SER A 107 -4.31 21.17 15.39
CA SER A 107 -4.84 21.94 16.51
C SER A 107 -6.35 21.83 16.66
N GLU A 108 -7.10 21.89 15.55
CA GLU A 108 -8.55 21.70 15.53
C GLU A 108 -8.95 20.30 16.00
N ALA A 109 -8.24 19.27 15.53
CA ALA A 109 -8.46 17.89 15.97
C ALA A 109 -8.19 17.72 17.47
N ALA A 110 -7.11 18.32 17.98
CA ALA A 110 -6.78 18.28 19.39
C ALA A 110 -7.85 18.99 20.26
N GLU A 111 -8.39 20.10 19.79
CA GLU A 111 -9.47 20.83 20.47
C GLU A 111 -10.76 20.00 20.49
N LEU A 112 -11.15 19.41 19.36
CA LEU A 112 -12.32 18.53 19.28
C LEU A 112 -12.22 17.35 20.24
N LEU A 113 -11.06 16.68 20.27
CA LEU A 113 -10.82 15.54 21.15
C LEU A 113 -10.82 15.96 22.63
N SER A 114 -10.22 17.10 22.96
CA SER A 114 -10.16 17.61 24.34
C SER A 114 -11.54 17.96 24.91
N ASN A 115 -12.48 18.35 24.05
CA ASN A 115 -13.84 18.69 24.43
C ASN A 115 -14.83 17.53 24.33
N ALA A 116 -14.38 16.37 23.81
CA ALA A 116 -15.23 15.20 23.67
C ALA A 116 -15.58 14.59 25.04
N LYS A 117 -16.88 14.31 25.26
CA LYS A 117 -17.34 13.67 26.50
C LYS A 117 -17.12 12.17 26.54
N PHE A 118 -17.13 11.53 25.40
CA PHE A 118 -16.93 10.10 25.27
C PHE A 118 -16.25 9.82 23.90
N PRO A 119 -14.94 10.06 23.81
CA PRO A 119 -14.21 9.75 22.59
C PRO A 119 -14.08 8.24 22.41
N VAL A 120 -14.21 7.78 21.17
CA VAL A 120 -13.98 6.38 20.76
C VAL A 120 -13.02 6.39 19.60
N ILE A 121 -12.02 5.53 19.63
CA ILE A 121 -11.03 5.39 18.55
C ILE A 121 -11.36 4.17 17.71
N LEU A 122 -11.51 4.36 16.40
CA LEU A 122 -11.53 3.29 15.41
C LEU A 122 -10.18 3.24 14.71
N SER A 123 -9.35 2.27 15.10
CA SER A 123 -8.01 2.06 14.57
C SER A 123 -8.01 1.09 13.39
N GLY A 124 -7.18 1.33 12.39
CA GLY A 124 -7.14 0.50 11.18
C GLY A 124 -5.80 0.56 10.44
N ALA A 125 -5.84 0.24 9.15
CA ALA A 125 -4.68 0.16 8.27
C ALA A 125 -3.75 1.38 8.34
N GLY A 126 -4.30 2.58 8.43
CA GLY A 126 -3.52 3.81 8.48
C GLY A 126 -2.55 3.87 9.66
N VAL A 127 -2.96 3.35 10.82
CA VAL A 127 -2.10 3.30 12.02
C VAL A 127 -0.94 2.32 11.81
N VAL A 128 -1.21 1.14 11.26
CA VAL A 128 -0.19 0.11 10.97
C VAL A 128 0.79 0.61 9.90
N LEU A 129 0.28 1.10 8.78
CA LEU A 129 1.09 1.59 7.66
C LEU A 129 1.90 2.84 8.02
N ALA A 130 1.44 3.62 8.99
CA ALA A 130 2.16 4.78 9.50
C ALA A 130 3.17 4.44 10.59
N ASP A 131 3.25 3.17 11.04
CA ASP A 131 4.04 2.77 12.21
C ASP A 131 3.70 3.59 13.47
N ALA A 132 2.39 3.87 13.64
CA ALA A 132 1.86 4.78 14.65
C ALA A 132 1.05 4.05 15.76
N ILE A 133 1.33 2.76 16.00
CA ILE A 133 0.61 1.96 17.00
C ILE A 133 0.82 2.52 18.41
N GLU A 134 2.06 2.89 18.77
CA GLU A 134 2.37 3.50 20.06
C GLU A 134 1.76 4.90 20.21
N ASP A 135 1.71 5.70 19.15
CA ASP A 135 1.04 7.00 19.17
C ASP A 135 -0.47 6.85 19.38
N CYS A 136 -1.09 5.88 18.70
CA CYS A 136 -2.50 5.55 18.88
C CYS A 136 -2.79 5.13 20.33
N LYS A 137 -1.93 4.31 20.92
CA LYS A 137 -2.02 3.89 22.34
C LYS A 137 -1.90 5.10 23.26
N ASN A 138 -0.90 5.95 23.08
CA ASN A 138 -0.69 7.15 23.89
C ASN A 138 -1.89 8.10 23.86
N ILE A 139 -2.52 8.27 22.68
CA ILE A 139 -3.75 9.07 22.55
C ILE A 139 -4.92 8.41 23.28
N ALA A 140 -5.09 7.09 23.12
CA ALA A 140 -6.15 6.34 23.79
C ALA A 140 -6.04 6.45 25.31
N GLU A 141 -4.85 6.27 25.87
CA GLU A 141 -4.57 6.39 27.32
C GLU A 141 -4.83 7.84 27.81
N LYS A 142 -4.38 8.83 27.02
CA LYS A 142 -4.55 10.25 27.39
C LYS A 142 -6.01 10.69 27.43
N LEU A 143 -6.86 10.11 26.57
CA LEU A 143 -8.27 10.41 26.45
C LEU A 143 -9.18 9.46 27.24
N ASP A 144 -8.61 8.40 27.83
CA ASP A 144 -9.35 7.26 28.40
C ASP A 144 -10.38 6.70 27.38
N ALA A 145 -9.96 6.59 26.11
CA ALA A 145 -10.82 6.27 24.99
C ALA A 145 -10.76 4.79 24.64
N PRO A 146 -11.90 4.08 24.59
CA PRO A 146 -11.92 2.71 24.09
C PRO A 146 -11.51 2.66 22.60
N VAL A 147 -10.77 1.59 22.24
CA VAL A 147 -10.24 1.41 20.90
C VAL A 147 -10.82 0.15 20.27
N ALA A 148 -11.57 0.33 19.18
CA ALA A 148 -11.98 -0.74 18.28
C ALA A 148 -11.01 -0.82 17.10
N CYS A 149 -10.69 -2.03 16.64
CA CYS A 149 -9.84 -2.24 15.47
C CYS A 149 -10.69 -2.55 14.23
N GLY A 150 -10.23 -2.11 13.08
CA GLY A 150 -10.81 -2.55 11.81
C GLY A 150 -10.63 -4.07 11.63
N TYR A 151 -11.60 -4.72 10.99
CA TYR A 151 -11.62 -6.18 10.79
C TYR A 151 -10.31 -6.77 10.23
N GLN A 152 -9.64 -6.08 9.31
CA GLN A 152 -8.42 -6.57 8.66
C GLN A 152 -7.13 -6.18 9.40
N HIS A 153 -7.22 -5.33 10.42
CA HIS A 153 -6.07 -4.77 11.13
C HIS A 153 -6.24 -4.86 12.65
N ASN A 154 -6.37 -6.09 13.14
CA ASN A 154 -6.39 -6.38 14.58
C ASN A 154 -5.05 -6.08 15.26
N ASP A 155 -4.01 -5.86 14.49
CA ASP A 155 -2.67 -5.47 14.89
C ASP A 155 -2.50 -3.96 15.08
N SER A 156 -3.52 -3.15 14.75
CA SER A 156 -3.47 -1.69 14.85
C SER A 156 -3.54 -1.14 16.28
N PHE A 157 -3.82 -1.99 17.27
CA PHE A 157 -3.81 -1.67 18.69
C PHE A 157 -3.51 -2.91 19.52
N PRO A 158 -2.78 -2.80 20.68
CA PRO A 158 -2.47 -3.95 21.51
C PRO A 158 -3.73 -4.62 22.08
N GLY A 159 -4.04 -5.84 21.63
CA GLY A 159 -5.30 -6.53 22.00
C GLY A 159 -5.46 -6.91 23.47
N LYS A 160 -4.39 -6.86 24.29
CA LYS A 160 -4.42 -7.08 25.74
C LYS A 160 -4.53 -5.78 26.55
N HIS A 161 -4.57 -4.65 25.88
CA HIS A 161 -4.69 -3.34 26.54
C HIS A 161 -6.07 -3.17 27.18
N PRO A 162 -6.19 -2.56 28.39
CA PRO A 162 -7.49 -2.37 29.06
C PRO A 162 -8.53 -1.61 28.21
N LEU A 163 -8.07 -0.70 27.34
CA LEU A 163 -8.94 0.08 26.44
C LEU A 163 -9.26 -0.65 25.12
N ALA A 164 -8.71 -1.84 24.87
CA ALA A 164 -9.02 -2.61 23.66
C ALA A 164 -10.41 -3.24 23.77
N VAL A 165 -11.33 -2.88 22.87
CA VAL A 165 -12.67 -3.47 22.81
C VAL A 165 -12.81 -4.53 21.70
N GLY A 166 -11.76 -4.73 20.93
CA GLY A 166 -11.67 -5.78 19.90
C GLY A 166 -12.04 -5.32 18.49
N PRO A 167 -12.14 -6.28 17.55
CA PRO A 167 -12.40 -5.95 16.15
C PRO A 167 -13.87 -5.57 15.92
N LEU A 168 -14.06 -4.56 15.07
CA LEU A 168 -15.36 -4.13 14.58
C LEU A 168 -15.67 -4.86 13.26
N GLY A 169 -16.95 -5.13 13.00
CA GLY A 169 -17.46 -5.64 11.73
C GLY A 169 -17.65 -7.15 11.72
N TYR A 170 -17.46 -7.78 10.54
CA TYR A 170 -17.68 -9.22 10.36
C TYR A 170 -16.81 -10.05 11.31
N ASN A 171 -17.42 -10.94 12.06
CA ASN A 171 -16.78 -11.67 13.18
C ASN A 171 -16.17 -10.78 14.27
N GLY A 172 -16.67 -9.56 14.40
CA GLY A 172 -16.23 -8.63 15.40
C GLY A 172 -16.61 -9.01 16.83
N SER A 173 -16.06 -8.26 17.77
CA SER A 173 -16.39 -8.40 19.19
C SER A 173 -17.78 -7.82 19.48
N LYS A 174 -18.45 -8.33 20.52
CA LYS A 174 -19.72 -7.75 20.99
C LYS A 174 -19.55 -6.41 21.70
N ALA A 175 -18.33 -6.05 22.07
CA ALA A 175 -18.01 -4.82 22.75
C ALA A 175 -17.68 -3.66 21.78
N ALA A 176 -17.29 -3.99 20.55
CA ALA A 176 -16.93 -3.02 19.51
C ALA A 176 -18.11 -2.51 18.68
#